data_6ac0085998f55ba3b2b8bfaaf0eaefd1
#
_entry.id   6ac0085998f55ba3b2b8bfaaf0eaefd1
#
_cell.length_a   1.000
_cell.length_b   1.000
_cell.length_c   1.000
_cell.angle_alpha   90.00
_cell.angle_beta   90.00
_cell.angle_gamma   90.00
#
_symmetry.space_group_name_H-M   'P 1'
#
loop_
_entity.id
_entity.type
_entity.pdbx_description
1 polymer ?
#
loop_
_entity_poly.entity_id
_entity_poly.type
_entity_poly.pdbx_seq_one_letter_code
_entity_poly.pdbx_strand_id
1 'polypeptide(L)'
;MGEGNLHFVLTRNDIYKLGTLTIAPFDWMEASYFYYRPSDLLWAGPETKGLYLDKGFNVKFSYQPKYKVLPKIAIGLNDFAGHSLFSREYIVATKEIKNFKVNMGMGWGAFSQQKSFKNPLSVISDGFIDRPSIYNESYGVGGNFS
;
A
#
# COMPACT_ATOMS: atom_id res chain seq x y z
N MET A 1 1.89 -2.06 15.15
CA MET A 1 0.86 -2.64 16.03
C MET A 1 1.51 -3.76 16.81
N GLY A 2 1.03 -4.14 18.02
CA GLY A 2 1.50 -5.32 18.73
C GLY A 2 0.76 -6.58 18.28
N GLU A 3 1.34 -7.74 18.50
CA GLU A 3 0.75 -9.04 18.19
C GLU A 3 -0.65 -9.21 18.80
N GLY A 4 -1.56 -9.86 18.06
CA GLY A 4 -2.92 -10.13 18.48
C GLY A 4 -3.87 -8.92 18.41
N ASN A 5 -3.41 -7.75 18.00
CA ASN A 5 -4.25 -6.56 17.90
C ASN A 5 -5.05 -6.54 16.60
N LEU A 6 -6.29 -6.08 16.73
CA LEU A 6 -7.20 -5.79 15.62
C LEU A 6 -7.59 -4.32 15.70
N HIS A 7 -7.53 -3.62 14.59
CA HIS A 7 -7.84 -2.21 14.49
C HIS A 7 -8.79 -1.95 13.33
N PHE A 8 -9.91 -1.31 13.62
CA PHE A 8 -10.87 -0.87 12.61
C PHE A 8 -10.92 0.64 12.56
N VAL A 9 -10.78 1.19 11.36
CA VAL A 9 -10.88 2.63 11.10
C VAL A 9 -11.93 2.88 10.05
N LEU A 10 -12.82 3.82 10.32
CA LEU A 10 -13.77 4.34 9.35
C LEU A 10 -13.55 5.84 9.22
N THR A 11 -13.22 6.30 8.03
CA THR A 11 -13.06 7.71 7.70
C THR A 11 -14.11 8.11 6.68
N ARG A 12 -14.77 9.22 6.94
CA ARG A 12 -15.73 9.83 6.01
C ARG A 12 -15.52 11.33 5.96
N ASN A 13 -15.35 11.85 4.78
CA ASN A 13 -15.35 13.27 4.48
C ASN A 13 -16.03 13.51 3.12
N ASP A 14 -16.02 14.75 2.65
CA ASP A 14 -16.65 15.14 1.37
C ASP A 14 -15.90 14.57 0.16
N ILE A 15 -14.61 14.24 0.33
CA ILE A 15 -13.74 13.77 -0.75
C ILE A 15 -13.80 12.25 -0.90
N TYR A 16 -13.87 11.51 0.22
CA TYR A 16 -13.88 10.04 0.18
C TYR A 16 -14.48 9.41 1.45
N LYS A 17 -14.79 8.12 1.31
CA LYS A 17 -15.10 7.21 2.42
C LYS A 17 -14.08 6.07 2.39
N LEU A 18 -13.48 5.77 3.54
CA LEU A 18 -12.49 4.72 3.70
C LEU A 18 -12.81 3.89 4.93
N GLY A 19 -12.94 2.60 4.74
CA GLY A 19 -12.97 1.60 5.81
C GLY A 19 -11.69 0.77 5.75
N THR A 20 -11.02 0.59 6.87
CA THR A 20 -9.82 -0.24 6.96
C THR A 20 -9.91 -1.16 8.17
N LEU A 21 -9.72 -2.44 7.94
CA LEU A 21 -9.55 -3.44 8.99
C LEU A 21 -8.11 -3.92 8.96
N THR A 22 -7.39 -3.73 10.05
CA THR A 22 -5.99 -4.12 10.20
C THR A 22 -5.86 -5.14 11.32
N ILE A 23 -5.11 -6.20 11.06
CA ILE A 23 -4.73 -7.22 12.04
C ILE A 23 -3.21 -7.27 12.15
N ALA A 24 -2.71 -7.58 13.33
CA ALA A 24 -1.30 -7.88 13.59
C ALA A 24 -1.21 -9.32 14.13
N PRO A 25 -1.16 -10.33 13.25
CA PRO A 25 -1.08 -11.73 13.71
C PRO A 25 0.24 -12.02 14.42
N PHE A 26 1.29 -11.24 14.11
CA PHE A 26 2.61 -11.35 14.71
C PHE A 26 3.21 -9.96 14.93
N ASP A 27 4.16 -9.81 15.85
CA ASP A 27 4.86 -8.53 16.09
C ASP A 27 5.61 -7.99 14.87
N TRP A 28 5.95 -8.86 13.93
CA TRP A 28 6.67 -8.52 12.72
C TRP A 28 5.77 -8.37 11.49
N MET A 29 4.46 -8.64 11.60
CA MET A 29 3.52 -8.59 10.46
C MET A 29 2.26 -7.82 10.79
N GLU A 30 1.85 -6.95 9.90
CA GLU A 30 0.53 -6.32 9.87
C GLU A 30 -0.10 -6.55 8.50
N ALA A 31 -1.36 -6.95 8.50
CA ALA A 31 -2.16 -7.10 7.28
C ALA A 31 -3.43 -6.26 7.39
N SER A 32 -3.83 -5.62 6.31
CA SER A 32 -5.04 -4.80 6.27
C SER A 32 -5.86 -5.12 5.04
N TYR A 33 -7.18 -5.12 5.23
CA TYR A 33 -8.13 -5.00 4.14
C TYR A 33 -8.70 -3.59 4.15
N PHE A 34 -8.80 -2.96 3.00
CA PHE A 34 -9.43 -1.65 2.88
C PHE A 34 -10.55 -1.65 1.84
N TYR A 35 -11.48 -0.73 2.06
CA TYR A 35 -12.55 -0.39 1.15
C TYR A 35 -12.59 1.12 1.00
N TYR A 36 -12.35 1.61 -0.21
CA TYR A 36 -12.21 3.02 -0.53
C TYR A 36 -13.21 3.44 -1.59
N ARG A 37 -13.92 4.53 -1.33
CA ARG A 37 -14.88 5.14 -2.24
C ARG A 37 -14.64 6.63 -2.32
N PRO A 38 -14.01 7.14 -3.39
CA PRO A 38 -13.92 8.57 -3.66
C PRO A 38 -15.31 9.12 -4.03
N SER A 39 -15.55 10.41 -3.72
CA SER A 39 -16.84 11.04 -3.94
C SER A 39 -17.09 11.39 -5.40
N ASP A 40 -16.05 11.80 -6.12
CA ASP A 40 -16.17 12.40 -7.46
C ASP A 40 -15.50 11.58 -8.57
N LEU A 41 -15.01 10.36 -8.26
CA LEU A 41 -14.42 9.49 -9.26
C LEU A 41 -15.47 8.51 -9.78
N LEU A 42 -15.80 8.63 -11.06
CA LEU A 42 -16.65 7.68 -11.76
C LEU A 42 -15.81 6.53 -12.30
N TRP A 43 -16.41 5.35 -12.34
CA TRP A 43 -15.81 4.23 -13.05
C TRP A 43 -15.72 4.57 -14.53
N ALA A 44 -14.49 4.51 -15.09
CA ALA A 44 -14.24 4.90 -16.48
C ALA A 44 -14.73 3.82 -17.44
N GLY A 45 -15.96 3.98 -17.92
CA GLY A 45 -16.51 3.22 -19.01
C GLY A 45 -17.78 3.92 -19.52
N PRO A 46 -18.01 4.05 -20.84
CA PRO A 46 -19.15 4.77 -21.38
C PRO A 46 -20.50 4.19 -21.00
N GLU A 47 -20.54 2.96 -20.51
CA GLU A 47 -21.77 2.25 -20.11
C GLU A 47 -21.95 2.09 -18.61
N THR A 48 -20.95 2.39 -17.80
CA THR A 48 -21.02 2.18 -16.34
C THR A 48 -21.30 3.49 -15.61
N LYS A 49 -22.56 3.72 -15.30
CA LYS A 49 -23.02 4.79 -14.41
C LYS A 49 -22.77 4.39 -12.95
N GLY A 50 -21.56 4.41 -12.46
CA GLY A 50 -21.25 4.07 -11.09
C GLY A 50 -20.07 4.86 -10.52
N LEU A 51 -20.09 5.11 -9.21
CA LEU A 51 -18.95 5.65 -8.51
C LEU A 51 -17.85 4.57 -8.45
N TYR A 52 -16.62 5.01 -8.61
CA TYR A 52 -15.48 4.14 -8.42
C TYR A 52 -15.44 3.59 -6.99
N LEU A 53 -15.25 2.28 -6.89
CA LEU A 53 -15.10 1.57 -5.64
C LEU A 53 -13.80 0.80 -5.70
N ASP A 54 -12.91 1.05 -4.76
CA ASP A 54 -11.67 0.34 -4.64
C ASP A 54 -11.64 -0.49 -3.36
N LYS A 55 -11.05 -1.66 -3.46
CA LYS A 55 -10.81 -2.56 -2.34
C LYS A 55 -9.53 -3.32 -2.59
N GLY A 56 -8.78 -3.54 -1.56
CA GLY A 56 -7.51 -4.24 -1.70
C GLY A 56 -6.94 -4.62 -0.35
N PHE A 57 -5.75 -5.17 -0.43
CA PHE A 57 -5.01 -5.60 0.73
C PHE A 57 -3.70 -4.84 0.85
N ASN A 58 -3.31 -4.59 2.09
CA ASN A 58 -2.00 -4.10 2.43
C ASN A 58 -1.32 -5.11 3.35
N VAL A 59 -0.03 -5.26 3.21
CA VAL A 59 0.79 -6.03 4.15
C VAL A 59 2.05 -5.26 4.48
N LYS A 60 2.45 -5.32 5.73
CA LYS A 60 3.70 -4.73 6.23
C LYS A 60 4.45 -5.76 7.03
N PHE A 61 5.71 -5.93 6.69
CA PHE A 61 6.67 -6.73 7.44
C PHE A 61 7.64 -5.80 8.15
N SER A 62 7.95 -6.10 9.41
CA SER A 62 8.84 -5.29 10.23
C SER A 62 9.91 -6.18 10.84
N TYR A 63 11.14 -5.73 10.77
CA TYR A 63 12.27 -6.38 11.40
C TYR A 63 12.95 -5.43 12.39
N GLN A 64 13.02 -5.85 13.66
CA GLN A 64 13.73 -5.13 14.71
C GLN A 64 15.03 -5.85 15.02
N PRO A 65 16.19 -5.28 14.61
CA PRO A 65 17.48 -5.88 14.94
C PRO A 65 17.72 -5.96 16.46
N LYS A 66 18.41 -6.99 16.90
CA LYS A 66 18.81 -7.15 18.31
C LYS A 66 19.75 -6.02 18.77
N TYR A 67 20.58 -5.52 17.88
CA TYR A 67 21.53 -4.44 18.18
C TYR A 67 20.83 -3.08 18.04
N LYS A 68 20.76 -2.33 19.14
CA LYS A 68 20.14 -0.99 19.17
C LYS A 68 20.81 0.04 18.25
N VAL A 69 22.03 -0.25 17.78
CA VAL A 69 22.75 0.58 16.81
C VAL A 69 22.09 0.53 15.43
N LEU A 70 21.49 -0.59 15.06
CA LEU A 70 20.87 -0.77 13.75
C LEU A 70 19.44 -0.19 13.73
N PRO A 71 18.97 0.33 12.59
CA PRO A 71 17.60 0.80 12.45
C PRO A 71 16.62 -0.35 12.39
N LYS A 72 15.38 -0.12 12.81
CA LYS A 72 14.24 -0.97 12.48
C LYS A 72 13.96 -0.84 10.98
N ILE A 73 13.74 -1.97 10.30
CA ILE A 73 13.38 -1.99 8.87
C ILE A 73 11.93 -2.40 8.74
N ALA A 74 11.21 -1.74 7.86
CA ALA A 74 9.87 -2.14 7.45
C ALA A 74 9.77 -2.18 5.93
N ILE A 75 9.11 -3.20 5.40
CA ILE A 75 8.76 -3.35 3.99
C ILE A 75 7.24 -3.47 3.92
N GLY A 76 6.62 -2.69 3.03
CA GLY A 76 5.18 -2.72 2.83
C GLY A 76 4.80 -2.83 1.37
N LEU A 77 3.72 -3.58 1.16
CA LEU A 77 2.99 -3.70 -0.09
C LEU A 77 1.59 -3.16 0.16
N ASN A 78 1.21 -2.10 -0.52
CA ASN A 78 -0.11 -1.52 -0.42
C ASN A 78 -0.88 -1.73 -1.71
N ASP A 79 -2.17 -2.05 -1.58
CA ASP A 79 -3.06 -2.31 -2.70
C ASP A 79 -2.47 -3.33 -3.68
N PHE A 80 -1.95 -4.43 -3.13
CA PHE A 80 -1.26 -5.45 -3.93
C PHE A 80 -2.19 -6.49 -4.54
N ALA A 81 -3.44 -6.57 -4.05
CA ALA A 81 -4.48 -7.44 -4.58
C ALA A 81 -5.81 -6.68 -4.65
N GLY A 82 -6.46 -6.70 -5.80
CA GLY A 82 -7.65 -5.93 -6.12
C GLY A 82 -7.48 -5.24 -7.48
N HIS A 83 -7.92 -4.00 -7.61
CA HIS A 83 -7.72 -3.23 -8.84
C HIS A 83 -6.29 -2.70 -9.00
N SER A 84 -5.52 -2.65 -7.92
CA SER A 84 -4.10 -2.22 -7.88
C SER A 84 -3.84 -0.81 -8.44
N LEU A 85 -4.87 0.01 -8.55
CA LEU A 85 -4.77 1.35 -9.12
C LEU A 85 -3.85 2.27 -8.30
N PHE A 86 -3.86 2.09 -6.98
CA PHE A 86 -3.03 2.83 -6.03
C PHE A 86 -1.90 1.97 -5.46
N SER A 87 -1.55 0.90 -6.18
CA SER A 87 -0.53 -0.02 -5.71
C SER A 87 0.82 0.66 -5.54
N ARG A 88 1.48 0.33 -4.44
CA ARG A 88 2.75 0.93 -4.07
C ARG A 88 3.49 0.04 -3.09
N GLU A 89 4.80 0.03 -3.21
CA GLU A 89 5.71 -0.66 -2.32
C GLU A 89 6.65 0.34 -1.68
N TYR A 90 7.13 -0.02 -0.51
CA TYR A 90 8.12 0.79 0.18
C TYR A 90 9.04 -0.04 1.07
N ILE A 91 10.20 0.49 1.29
CA ILE A 91 11.13 0.08 2.35
C ILE A 91 11.46 1.29 3.20
N VAL A 92 11.39 1.16 4.51
CA VAL A 92 11.68 2.24 5.46
C VAL A 92 12.60 1.74 6.56
N ALA A 93 13.64 2.51 6.82
CA ALA A 93 14.52 2.37 7.96
C ALA A 93 14.15 3.43 9.01
N THR A 94 13.89 3.00 10.24
CA THR A 94 13.57 3.88 11.38
C THR A 94 14.64 3.75 12.45
N LYS A 95 15.20 4.89 12.86
CA LYS A 95 16.20 4.96 13.94
C LYS A 95 15.77 5.95 15.00
N GLU A 96 15.80 5.52 16.24
CA GLU A 96 15.64 6.40 17.40
C GLU A 96 17.03 6.77 17.95
N ILE A 97 17.27 8.08 18.07
CA ILE A 97 18.52 8.65 18.55
C ILE A 97 18.15 9.66 19.62
N LYS A 98 18.30 9.28 20.89
CA LYS A 98 17.85 10.08 22.04
C LYS A 98 16.37 10.49 21.90
N ASN A 99 16.10 11.78 21.74
CA ASN A 99 14.75 12.35 21.59
C ASN A 99 14.30 12.47 20.13
N PHE A 100 15.12 12.04 19.18
CA PHE A 100 14.81 12.12 17.75
C PHE A 100 14.45 10.76 17.19
N LYS A 101 13.45 10.75 16.32
CA LYS A 101 13.10 9.61 15.48
C LYS A 101 13.34 9.97 14.02
N VAL A 102 14.30 9.31 13.40
CA VAL A 102 14.66 9.51 12.01
C VAL A 102 14.08 8.36 11.19
N ASN A 103 13.36 8.70 10.13
CA ASN A 103 12.84 7.75 9.15
C ASN A 103 13.44 8.07 7.79
N MET A 104 13.99 7.06 7.12
CA MET A 104 14.46 7.15 5.75
C MET A 104 13.87 6.00 4.96
N GLY A 105 13.41 6.27 3.74
CA GLY A 105 12.77 5.23 2.95
C GLY A 105 12.80 5.50 1.46
N MET A 106 12.45 4.47 0.71
CA MET A 106 12.23 4.49 -0.73
C MET A 106 10.90 3.85 -1.03
N GLY A 107 10.23 4.34 -2.07
CA GLY A 107 8.95 3.79 -2.51
C GLY A 107 8.83 3.75 -4.02
N TRP A 108 7.97 2.86 -4.49
CA TRP A 108 7.67 2.62 -5.90
C TRP A 108 6.16 2.62 -6.12
N GLY A 109 5.75 2.52 -7.37
CA GLY A 109 4.33 2.55 -7.73
C GLY A 109 3.73 3.93 -7.59
N ALA A 110 2.59 4.06 -6.95
CA ALA A 110 1.88 5.33 -6.77
C ALA A 110 2.65 6.39 -5.96
N PHE A 111 3.77 6.02 -5.32
CA PHE A 111 4.67 6.98 -4.65
C PHE A 111 5.61 7.71 -5.61
N SER A 112 5.84 7.19 -6.81
CA SER A 112 6.85 7.72 -7.72
C SER A 112 6.28 7.88 -9.12
N GLN A 113 6.25 9.10 -9.62
CA GLN A 113 5.94 9.39 -11.02
C GLN A 113 7.17 9.23 -11.93
N GLN A 114 8.38 9.22 -11.36
CA GLN A 114 9.62 9.05 -12.09
C GLN A 114 10.25 7.71 -11.73
N LYS A 115 10.56 6.92 -12.76
CA LYS A 115 11.22 5.61 -12.63
C LYS A 115 12.74 5.78 -12.43
N SER A 116 13.17 6.43 -11.35
CA SER A 116 14.59 6.67 -11.08
C SER A 116 15.33 5.38 -10.73
N PHE A 117 14.66 4.45 -10.06
CA PHE A 117 15.21 3.14 -9.69
C PHE A 117 14.21 2.05 -10.03
N LYS A 118 14.71 0.96 -10.62
CA LYS A 118 13.89 -0.21 -10.91
C LYS A 118 13.37 -0.80 -9.60
N ASN A 119 12.08 -1.16 -9.57
CA ASN A 119 11.50 -1.82 -8.41
C ASN A 119 12.18 -3.18 -8.19
N PRO A 120 12.78 -3.44 -7.02
CA PRO A 120 13.44 -4.73 -6.75
C PRO A 120 12.50 -5.93 -6.84
N LEU A 121 11.22 -5.74 -6.55
CA LEU A 121 10.21 -6.80 -6.62
C LEU A 121 9.86 -7.20 -8.06
N SER A 122 10.34 -6.46 -9.06
CA SER A 122 10.19 -6.83 -10.48
C SER A 122 10.84 -8.15 -10.84
N VAL A 123 11.72 -8.69 -10.01
CA VAL A 123 12.27 -10.05 -10.17
C VAL A 123 11.26 -11.14 -9.83
N ILE A 124 10.17 -10.79 -9.11
CA ILE A 124 9.12 -11.71 -8.68
C ILE A 124 7.96 -11.67 -9.67
N SER A 125 7.58 -10.48 -10.14
CA SER A 125 6.46 -10.29 -11.07
C SER A 125 6.62 -9.00 -11.87
N ASP A 126 6.27 -9.05 -13.15
CA ASP A 126 6.22 -7.88 -14.04
C ASP A 126 5.14 -6.86 -13.62
N GLY A 127 4.14 -7.28 -12.89
CA GLY A 127 3.13 -6.40 -12.28
C GLY A 127 3.70 -5.33 -11.34
N PHE A 128 4.96 -5.46 -10.91
CA PHE A 128 5.65 -4.39 -10.17
C PHE A 128 6.30 -3.34 -11.07
N ILE A 129 6.28 -3.54 -12.40
CA ILE A 129 6.75 -2.58 -13.40
C ILE A 129 5.57 -1.98 -14.13
N ASP A 130 4.71 -2.84 -14.67
CA ASP A 130 3.55 -2.46 -15.47
C ASP A 130 2.34 -2.34 -14.56
N ARG A 131 1.93 -1.10 -14.32
CA ARG A 131 0.85 -0.80 -13.41
C ARG A 131 -0.34 -0.22 -14.13
N PRO A 132 -1.55 -0.58 -13.72
CA PRO A 132 -2.75 0.07 -14.23
C PRO A 132 -2.69 1.57 -13.91
N SER A 133 -3.14 2.36 -14.86
CA SER A 133 -3.25 3.82 -14.71
C SER A 133 -4.70 4.22 -14.90
N ILE A 134 -5.16 5.20 -14.12
CA ILE A 134 -6.49 5.80 -14.29
C ILE A 134 -6.70 6.42 -15.68
N TYR A 135 -5.61 6.69 -16.40
CA TYR A 135 -5.64 7.26 -17.75
C TYR A 135 -5.56 6.21 -18.85
N ASN A 136 -5.37 4.93 -18.54
CA ASN A 136 -5.39 3.84 -19.50
C ASN A 136 -6.76 3.17 -19.49
N GLU A 137 -7.38 3.02 -20.66
CA GLU A 137 -8.69 2.41 -20.85
C GLU A 137 -8.72 0.90 -20.50
N SER A 138 -7.57 0.28 -20.34
CA SER A 138 -7.42 -1.12 -19.91
C SER A 138 -7.26 -1.21 -18.40
N TYR A 139 -8.34 -1.15 -17.69
CA TYR A 139 -8.33 -1.59 -16.30
C TYR A 139 -8.25 -3.11 -16.25
N GLY A 140 -7.05 -3.64 -16.17
CA GLY A 140 -6.85 -5.05 -15.87
C GLY A 140 -7.37 -5.33 -14.46
N VAL A 141 -8.31 -6.24 -14.34
CA VAL A 141 -8.67 -6.85 -13.07
C VAL A 141 -7.51 -7.78 -12.70
N GLY A 142 -6.56 -7.26 -11.98
CA GLY A 142 -5.41 -8.04 -11.59
C GLY A 142 -4.47 -7.23 -10.72
N GLY A 143 -4.15 -7.78 -9.58
CA GLY A 143 -3.11 -7.24 -8.72
C GLY A 143 -1.71 -7.47 -9.30
N ASN A 144 -0.69 -7.10 -8.54
CA ASN A 144 0.73 -7.29 -8.91
C ASN A 144 1.11 -8.77 -9.15
N PHE A 145 0.21 -9.71 -8.92
CA PHE A 145 0.39 -11.15 -9.04
C PHE A 145 -0.52 -11.80 -10.09
N SER A 146 -1.14 -11.00 -10.98
CA SER A 146 -1.94 -11.51 -12.10
C SER A 146 -1.10 -11.82 -13.32
#